data_2ff42faeee2f38aad765bf4b30794665
#
_entry.id   2ff42faeee2f38aad765bf4b30794665
#
_cell.length_a   1.000
_cell.length_b   1.000
_cell.length_c   1.000
_cell.angle_alpha   90.00
_cell.angle_beta   90.00
_cell.angle_gamma   90.00
#
_symmetry.space_group_name_H-M   'P 1'
#
loop_
_entity.id
_entity.type
_entity.pdbx_description
1 polymer ?
#
loop_
_entity_poly.entity_id
_entity_poly.type
_entity_poly.pdbx_seq_one_letter_code
_entity_poly.pdbx_strand_id
1 'polypeptide(L)'
;MRSPWEERRHETFQVENMILATVRDGDVDALKKLLDTLGKVGNLREGKVADSPLRQAKNIFLGLVSLVGKTAAIPGGMDDEEAYTLIDLYAQECEQAPTVEAVKLLQYNMLLDFTQRVAREKLPPHLSPEITQCVQFLRGHLFGTVGIDEAAGWVGKSRAWLTRKFKEEMGQSFGEFQSYLRTQEAKRLLRYTDISLSEIAGMLGFSSQAYFHSFFKKAVGMTPSEFRKQ
;
A
#
# COMPACT_ATOMS: atom_id res chain seq x y z
N MET A 1 -6.15 -22.71 -38.36
CA MET A 1 -4.78 -22.39 -37.96
C MET A 1 -4.82 -21.06 -37.20
N ARG A 2 -4.58 -21.06 -35.89
CA ARG A 2 -4.50 -19.80 -35.12
C ARG A 2 -3.20 -19.08 -35.48
N SER A 3 -3.28 -17.76 -35.65
CA SER A 3 -2.12 -16.94 -35.98
C SER A 3 -1.06 -17.05 -34.85
N PRO A 4 0.24 -17.10 -35.18
CA PRO A 4 1.32 -17.07 -34.15
C PRO A 4 1.27 -15.82 -33.26
N TRP A 5 0.50 -14.80 -33.61
CA TRP A 5 0.26 -13.58 -32.84
C TRP A 5 -0.83 -13.74 -31.77
N GLU A 6 -1.78 -14.67 -31.95
CA GLU A 6 -2.87 -14.90 -30.99
C GLU A 6 -2.38 -15.71 -29.76
N GLU A 7 -1.53 -16.73 -29.96
CA GLU A 7 -0.99 -17.51 -28.86
C GLU A 7 -0.04 -16.69 -27.95
N ARG A 8 0.79 -15.82 -28.54
CA ARG A 8 1.74 -14.96 -27.81
C ARG A 8 1.08 -13.84 -27.00
N ARG A 9 -0.04 -13.31 -27.48
CA ARG A 9 -0.84 -12.30 -26.76
C ARG A 9 -1.46 -12.86 -25.48
N HIS A 10 -1.89 -14.11 -25.51
CA HIS A 10 -2.56 -14.73 -24.37
C HIS A 10 -1.62 -15.02 -23.19
N GLU A 11 -0.38 -15.45 -23.45
CA GLU A 11 0.57 -15.75 -22.38
C GLU A 11 0.99 -14.49 -21.62
N THR A 12 1.36 -13.41 -22.30
CA THR A 12 1.75 -12.14 -21.66
C THR A 12 0.58 -11.55 -20.86
N PHE A 13 -0.62 -11.56 -21.41
CA PHE A 13 -1.82 -11.08 -20.74
C PHE A 13 -2.19 -11.90 -19.51
N GLN A 14 -2.04 -13.23 -19.57
CA GLN A 14 -2.29 -14.08 -18.40
C GLN A 14 -1.33 -13.79 -17.27
N VAL A 15 -0.02 -13.69 -17.57
CA VAL A 15 1.00 -13.40 -16.56
C VAL A 15 0.78 -12.01 -15.94
N GLU A 16 0.50 -11.00 -16.74
CA GLU A 16 0.18 -9.66 -16.27
C GLU A 16 -1.02 -9.68 -15.31
N ASN A 17 -2.11 -10.36 -15.70
CA ASN A 17 -3.28 -10.49 -14.82
C ASN A 17 -2.98 -11.26 -13.51
N MET A 18 -2.10 -12.26 -13.55
CA MET A 18 -1.68 -12.97 -12.34
C MET A 18 -0.89 -12.05 -11.41
N ILE A 19 0.04 -11.24 -11.94
CA ILE A 19 0.78 -10.24 -11.16
C ILE A 19 -0.20 -9.22 -10.56
N LEU A 20 -1.08 -8.64 -11.36
CA LEU A 20 -2.06 -7.66 -10.90
C LEU A 20 -3.00 -8.24 -9.83
N ALA A 21 -3.41 -9.49 -9.96
CA ALA A 21 -4.23 -10.18 -8.95
C ALA A 21 -3.47 -10.34 -7.64
N THR A 22 -2.22 -10.81 -7.66
CA THR A 22 -1.41 -10.98 -6.44
C THR A 22 -1.13 -9.64 -5.73
N VAL A 23 -0.88 -8.57 -6.50
CA VAL A 23 -0.73 -7.21 -5.93
C VAL A 23 -2.04 -6.76 -5.30
N ARG A 24 -3.16 -6.84 -6.05
CA ARG A 24 -4.48 -6.44 -5.56
C ARG A 24 -4.88 -7.24 -4.32
N ASP A 25 -4.49 -8.51 -4.26
CA ASP A 25 -4.76 -9.38 -3.12
C ASP A 25 -3.79 -9.19 -1.95
N GLY A 26 -2.73 -8.41 -2.11
CA GLY A 26 -1.71 -8.21 -1.09
C GLY A 26 -0.98 -9.49 -0.73
N ASP A 27 -0.97 -10.50 -1.62
CA ASP A 27 -0.35 -11.80 -1.36
C ASP A 27 1.13 -11.78 -1.75
N VAL A 28 1.97 -11.36 -0.80
CA VAL A 28 3.42 -11.23 -0.98
C VAL A 28 4.08 -12.58 -1.29
N ASP A 29 3.60 -13.66 -0.68
CA ASP A 29 4.20 -14.99 -0.87
C ASP A 29 3.83 -15.57 -2.23
N ALA A 30 2.58 -15.41 -2.67
CA ALA A 30 2.16 -15.79 -4.01
C ALA A 30 2.91 -14.98 -5.08
N LEU A 31 3.09 -13.66 -4.87
CA LEU A 31 3.86 -12.83 -5.79
C LEU A 31 5.31 -13.30 -5.91
N LYS A 32 6.01 -13.55 -4.81
CA LYS A 32 7.39 -14.08 -4.83
C LYS A 32 7.49 -15.37 -5.60
N LYS A 33 6.61 -16.34 -5.32
CA LYS A 33 6.56 -17.63 -6.03
C LYS A 33 6.33 -17.45 -7.53
N LEU A 34 5.42 -16.54 -7.91
CA LEU A 34 5.14 -16.20 -9.30
C LEU A 34 6.38 -15.61 -9.98
N LEU A 35 7.02 -14.61 -9.38
CA LEU A 35 8.22 -13.97 -9.93
C LEU A 35 9.40 -14.94 -10.04
N ASP A 36 9.61 -15.82 -9.07
CA ASP A 36 10.62 -16.87 -9.12
C ASP A 36 10.36 -17.85 -10.26
N THR A 37 9.10 -18.22 -10.48
CA THR A 37 8.70 -19.10 -11.59
C THR A 37 8.95 -18.42 -12.94
N LEU A 38 8.57 -17.16 -13.09
CA LEU A 38 8.79 -16.38 -14.31
C LEU A 38 10.28 -16.18 -14.61
N GLY A 39 11.11 -15.95 -13.59
CA GLY A 39 12.56 -15.87 -13.72
C GLY A 39 13.20 -17.16 -14.25
N LYS A 40 12.62 -18.33 -13.99
CA LYS A 40 13.08 -19.63 -14.48
C LYS A 40 12.60 -19.96 -15.89
N VAL A 41 11.43 -19.47 -16.29
CA VAL A 41 10.82 -19.76 -17.61
C VAL A 41 11.49 -18.97 -18.75
N GLY A 42 12.30 -17.95 -18.39
CA GLY A 42 12.96 -17.08 -19.39
C GLY A 42 12.04 -15.95 -19.88
N ASN A 43 12.61 -15.02 -20.60
CA ASN A 43 11.99 -13.76 -20.98
C ASN A 43 10.58 -13.94 -21.60
N LEU A 44 9.58 -13.45 -20.89
CA LEU A 44 8.32 -13.10 -21.54
C LEU A 44 8.65 -12.19 -22.73
N ARG A 45 8.22 -12.57 -23.92
CA ARG A 45 8.52 -11.78 -25.11
C ARG A 45 7.66 -10.51 -25.09
N GLU A 46 8.27 -9.46 -24.60
CA GLU A 46 7.70 -8.12 -24.62
C GLU A 46 7.63 -7.58 -26.04
N GLY A 47 6.60 -6.79 -26.34
CA GLY A 47 6.53 -6.07 -27.62
C GLY A 47 7.69 -5.09 -27.76
N LYS A 48 8.17 -4.86 -29.00
CA LYS A 48 9.21 -3.85 -29.24
C LYS A 48 8.59 -2.45 -29.16
N VAL A 49 8.98 -1.67 -28.13
CA VAL A 49 8.51 -0.28 -27.90
C VAL A 49 9.66 0.75 -27.99
N ALA A 50 10.91 0.28 -28.13
CA ALA A 50 12.07 1.13 -28.36
C ALA A 50 13.21 0.36 -29.06
N ASP A 51 14.17 1.09 -29.63
CA ASP A 51 15.33 0.48 -30.33
C ASP A 51 16.46 0.12 -29.38
N SER A 52 16.69 0.91 -28.33
CA SER A 52 17.71 0.63 -27.31
C SER A 52 17.13 -0.32 -26.23
N PRO A 53 17.87 -1.38 -25.83
CA PRO A 53 17.42 -2.30 -24.79
C PRO A 53 17.11 -1.60 -23.46
N LEU A 54 17.90 -0.63 -23.06
CA LEU A 54 17.66 0.13 -21.82
C LEU A 54 16.39 0.99 -21.93
N ARG A 55 16.19 1.67 -23.07
CA ARG A 55 14.98 2.45 -23.29
C ARG A 55 13.73 1.58 -23.38
N GLN A 56 13.86 0.40 -24.00
CA GLN A 56 12.81 -0.62 -24.02
C GLN A 56 12.39 -1.01 -22.59
N ALA A 57 13.35 -1.36 -21.75
CA ALA A 57 13.10 -1.75 -20.36
C ALA A 57 12.44 -0.61 -19.55
N LYS A 58 12.94 0.63 -19.69
CA LYS A 58 12.34 1.80 -19.03
C LYS A 58 10.90 2.06 -19.46
N ASN A 59 10.62 2.03 -20.77
CA ASN A 59 9.26 2.26 -21.26
C ASN A 59 8.27 1.22 -20.74
N ILE A 60 8.68 -0.06 -20.71
CA ILE A 60 7.87 -1.15 -20.17
C ILE A 60 7.63 -0.96 -18.66
N PHE A 61 8.67 -0.62 -17.92
CA PHE A 61 8.56 -0.34 -16.48
C PHE A 61 7.58 0.79 -16.19
N LEU A 62 7.66 1.92 -16.92
CA LEU A 62 6.76 3.07 -16.73
C LEU A 62 5.30 2.71 -17.00
N GLY A 63 5.05 1.88 -18.01
CA GLY A 63 3.72 1.33 -18.26
C GLY A 63 3.24 0.43 -17.12
N LEU A 64 4.10 -0.47 -16.65
CA LEU A 64 3.78 -1.43 -15.60
C LEU A 64 3.53 -0.75 -14.25
N VAL A 65 4.37 0.20 -13.82
CA VAL A 65 4.17 0.88 -12.53
C VAL A 65 2.84 1.63 -12.50
N SER A 66 2.47 2.32 -13.57
CA SER A 66 1.17 2.99 -13.69
C SER A 66 0.01 2.01 -13.66
N LEU A 67 0.14 0.88 -14.36
CA LEU A 67 -0.88 -0.16 -14.39
C LEU A 67 -1.07 -0.79 -13.01
N VAL A 68 0.01 -1.18 -12.35
CA VAL A 68 0.00 -1.79 -11.00
C VAL A 68 -0.66 -0.85 -9.98
N GLY A 69 -0.23 0.41 -9.92
CA GLY A 69 -0.80 1.38 -8.98
C GLY A 69 -2.30 1.55 -9.19
N LYS A 70 -2.72 1.86 -10.42
CA LYS A 70 -4.12 2.23 -10.73
C LYS A 70 -5.08 1.05 -10.75
N THR A 71 -4.67 -0.12 -11.26
CA THR A 71 -5.59 -1.24 -11.51
C THR A 71 -5.47 -2.39 -10.51
N ALA A 72 -4.44 -2.37 -9.66
CA ALA A 72 -4.24 -3.39 -8.64
C ALA A 72 -4.16 -2.81 -7.23
N ALA A 73 -3.25 -1.87 -6.98
CA ALA A 73 -3.01 -1.37 -5.62
C ALA A 73 -4.20 -0.57 -5.08
N ILE A 74 -4.71 0.41 -5.83
CA ILE A 74 -5.89 1.19 -5.42
C ILE A 74 -7.12 0.29 -5.22
N PRO A 75 -7.53 -0.55 -6.18
CA PRO A 75 -8.62 -1.50 -5.96
C PRO A 75 -8.34 -2.51 -4.83
N GLY A 76 -7.07 -2.77 -4.50
CA GLY A 76 -6.64 -3.59 -3.37
C GLY A 76 -6.79 -2.93 -2.00
N GLY A 77 -7.13 -1.63 -1.97
CA GLY A 77 -7.37 -0.86 -0.75
C GLY A 77 -6.26 0.14 -0.39
N MET A 78 -5.27 0.32 -1.27
CA MET A 78 -4.26 1.35 -1.10
C MET A 78 -4.89 2.74 -1.32
N ASP A 79 -4.46 3.73 -0.54
CA ASP A 79 -4.89 5.11 -0.72
C ASP A 79 -4.46 5.66 -2.09
N ASP A 80 -5.34 6.40 -2.75
CA ASP A 80 -5.12 6.91 -4.10
C ASP A 80 -3.88 7.83 -4.17
N GLU A 81 -3.74 8.77 -3.25
CA GLU A 81 -2.62 9.70 -3.16
C GLU A 81 -1.30 8.96 -2.90
N GLU A 82 -1.31 7.97 -2.01
CA GLU A 82 -0.15 7.12 -1.75
C GLU A 82 0.26 6.36 -3.02
N ALA A 83 -0.71 5.78 -3.75
CA ALA A 83 -0.46 5.02 -4.96
C ALA A 83 0.13 5.91 -6.07
N TYR A 84 -0.43 7.11 -6.30
CA TYR A 84 0.09 8.05 -7.30
C TYR A 84 1.50 8.54 -6.95
N THR A 85 1.75 8.86 -5.67
CA THR A 85 3.08 9.27 -5.23
C THR A 85 4.12 8.17 -5.44
N LEU A 86 3.73 6.93 -5.17
CA LEU A 86 4.64 5.80 -5.35
C LEU A 86 4.92 5.55 -6.84
N ILE A 87 3.93 5.73 -7.73
CA ILE A 87 4.11 5.70 -9.18
C ILE A 87 5.16 6.74 -9.60
N ASP A 88 5.03 7.98 -9.13
CA ASP A 88 5.95 9.06 -9.50
C ASP A 88 7.37 8.82 -8.98
N LEU A 89 7.51 8.35 -7.74
CA LEU A 89 8.81 7.98 -7.17
C LEU A 89 9.52 6.90 -7.99
N TYR A 90 8.83 5.81 -8.29
CA TYR A 90 9.39 4.72 -9.08
C TYR A 90 9.68 5.12 -10.53
N ALA A 91 8.88 6.01 -11.13
CA ALA A 91 9.14 6.56 -12.45
C ALA A 91 10.43 7.40 -12.48
N GLN A 92 10.63 8.27 -11.47
CA GLN A 92 11.85 9.07 -11.32
C GLN A 92 13.09 8.18 -11.09
N GLU A 93 12.97 7.16 -10.24
CA GLU A 93 14.06 6.20 -9.99
C GLU A 93 14.42 5.41 -11.25
N CYS A 94 13.41 5.02 -12.05
CA CYS A 94 13.61 4.35 -13.33
C CYS A 94 14.37 5.23 -14.33
N GLU A 95 14.10 6.53 -14.38
CA GLU A 95 14.85 7.45 -15.26
C GLU A 95 16.35 7.49 -14.91
N GLN A 96 16.72 7.32 -13.66
CA GLN A 96 18.10 7.29 -13.19
C GLN A 96 18.77 5.92 -13.36
N ALA A 97 18.03 4.86 -13.65
CA ALA A 97 18.57 3.51 -13.76
C ALA A 97 19.57 3.40 -14.95
N PRO A 98 20.84 2.98 -14.71
CA PRO A 98 21.88 3.00 -15.73
C PRO A 98 21.88 1.76 -16.65
N THR A 99 21.25 0.65 -16.23
CA THR A 99 21.29 -0.63 -16.97
C THR A 99 19.91 -1.31 -16.99
N VAL A 100 19.75 -2.27 -17.89
CA VAL A 100 18.55 -3.13 -17.96
C VAL A 100 18.37 -3.92 -16.65
N GLU A 101 19.45 -4.40 -16.07
CA GLU A 101 19.44 -5.17 -14.81
C GLU A 101 18.97 -4.30 -13.65
N ALA A 102 19.39 -3.03 -13.59
CA ALA A 102 18.93 -2.07 -12.60
C ALA A 102 17.40 -1.84 -12.71
N VAL A 103 16.89 -1.70 -13.95
CA VAL A 103 15.44 -1.56 -14.19
C VAL A 103 14.68 -2.82 -13.76
N LYS A 104 15.19 -4.02 -14.04
CA LYS A 104 14.58 -5.29 -13.63
C LYS A 104 14.54 -5.44 -12.10
N LEU A 105 15.62 -5.06 -11.42
CA LEU A 105 15.64 -5.06 -9.95
C LEU A 105 14.64 -4.06 -9.37
N LEU A 106 14.57 -2.87 -9.96
CA LEU A 106 13.60 -1.86 -9.57
C LEU A 106 12.16 -2.36 -9.77
N GLN A 107 11.88 -3.04 -10.88
CA GLN A 107 10.57 -3.66 -11.15
C GLN A 107 10.19 -4.71 -10.08
N TYR A 108 11.13 -5.56 -9.71
CA TYR A 108 10.92 -6.55 -8.63
C TYR A 108 10.58 -5.85 -7.31
N ASN A 109 11.38 -4.85 -6.92
CA ASN A 109 11.18 -4.10 -5.68
C ASN A 109 9.86 -3.33 -5.68
N MET A 110 9.51 -2.70 -6.79
CA MET A 110 8.25 -2.00 -6.97
C MET A 110 7.04 -2.93 -6.78
N LEU A 111 7.03 -4.09 -7.41
CA LEU A 111 5.94 -5.06 -7.26
C LEU A 111 5.79 -5.53 -5.81
N LEU A 112 6.91 -5.80 -5.12
CA LEU A 112 6.88 -6.18 -3.71
C LEU A 112 6.39 -5.05 -2.81
N ASP A 113 6.83 -3.80 -3.03
CA ASP A 113 6.43 -2.65 -2.21
C ASP A 113 4.92 -2.39 -2.33
N PHE A 114 4.38 -2.32 -3.56
CA PHE A 114 2.94 -2.19 -3.76
C PHE A 114 2.16 -3.32 -3.08
N THR A 115 2.60 -4.58 -3.25
CA THR A 115 1.91 -5.73 -2.66
C THR A 115 1.95 -5.70 -1.13
N GLN A 116 3.08 -5.33 -0.52
CA GLN A 116 3.20 -5.21 0.92
C GLN A 116 2.33 -4.08 1.50
N ARG A 117 2.21 -2.96 0.79
CA ARG A 117 1.34 -1.86 1.20
C ARG A 117 -0.12 -2.27 1.12
N VAL A 118 -0.55 -2.88 0.02
CA VAL A 118 -1.90 -3.44 -0.08
C VAL A 118 -2.16 -4.47 1.03
N ALA A 119 -1.20 -5.35 1.33
CA ALA A 119 -1.34 -6.33 2.42
C ALA A 119 -1.58 -5.68 3.79
N ARG A 120 -0.95 -4.52 4.04
CA ARG A 120 -1.15 -3.77 5.29
C ARG A 120 -2.55 -3.16 5.39
N GLU A 121 -3.13 -2.79 4.25
CA GLU A 121 -4.48 -2.21 4.19
C GLU A 121 -5.57 -3.28 4.25
N LYS A 122 -5.25 -4.54 3.97
CA LYS A 122 -6.23 -5.62 4.02
C LYS A 122 -6.53 -6.05 5.45
N LEU A 123 -7.81 -6.23 5.67
CA LEU A 123 -8.29 -6.84 6.90
C LEU A 123 -8.11 -8.36 6.83
N PRO A 124 -7.86 -9.03 7.97
CA PRO A 124 -7.86 -10.48 8.03
C PRO A 124 -9.17 -11.06 7.43
N PRO A 125 -9.09 -12.10 6.60
CA PRO A 125 -10.25 -12.60 5.85
C PRO A 125 -11.34 -13.26 6.72
N HIS A 126 -11.06 -13.45 8.01
CA HIS A 126 -11.96 -14.14 8.97
C HIS A 126 -12.63 -13.19 9.98
N LEU A 127 -12.62 -11.89 9.72
CA LEU A 127 -13.25 -10.92 10.62
C LEU A 127 -14.77 -11.09 10.65
N SER A 128 -15.34 -10.99 11.84
CA SER A 128 -16.79 -10.88 12.00
C SER A 128 -17.30 -9.57 11.38
N PRO A 129 -18.59 -9.55 10.95
CA PRO A 129 -19.18 -8.33 10.39
C PRO A 129 -19.05 -7.11 11.30
N GLU A 130 -19.17 -7.29 12.61
CA GLU A 130 -19.06 -6.22 13.60
C GLU A 130 -17.63 -5.66 13.69
N ILE A 131 -16.61 -6.52 13.62
CA ILE A 131 -15.22 -6.06 13.63
C ILE A 131 -14.88 -5.36 12.30
N THR A 132 -15.34 -5.90 11.17
CA THR A 132 -15.21 -5.24 9.86
C THR A 132 -15.85 -3.84 9.87
N GLN A 133 -17.08 -3.71 10.38
CA GLN A 133 -17.76 -2.43 10.51
C GLN A 133 -17.02 -1.47 11.46
N CYS A 134 -16.49 -1.99 12.58
CA CYS A 134 -15.70 -1.20 13.52
C CYS A 134 -14.43 -0.63 12.87
N VAL A 135 -13.72 -1.42 12.08
CA VAL A 135 -12.52 -0.98 11.36
C VAL A 135 -12.87 0.06 10.29
N GLN A 136 -13.95 -0.15 9.52
CA GLN A 136 -14.42 0.84 8.55
C GLN A 136 -14.82 2.16 9.23
N PHE A 137 -15.49 2.08 10.37
CA PHE A 137 -15.83 3.24 11.19
C PHE A 137 -14.58 4.01 11.64
N LEU A 138 -13.55 3.30 12.15
CA LEU A 138 -12.29 3.91 12.54
C LEU A 138 -11.56 4.58 11.37
N ARG A 139 -11.53 3.94 10.20
CA ARG A 139 -10.93 4.50 8.97
C ARG A 139 -11.65 5.75 8.49
N GLY A 140 -12.98 5.77 8.57
CA GLY A 140 -13.79 6.93 8.20
C GLY A 140 -13.73 8.11 9.21
N HIS A 141 -13.20 7.88 10.42
CA HIS A 141 -13.16 8.86 11.51
C HIS A 141 -11.73 9.08 12.04
N LEU A 142 -10.75 9.14 11.12
CA LEU A 142 -9.34 9.38 11.47
C LEU A 142 -9.11 10.77 12.05
N PHE A 143 -9.92 11.74 11.66
CA PHE A 143 -9.89 13.09 12.16
C PHE A 143 -10.74 13.20 13.43
N GLY A 144 -10.10 13.48 14.56
CA GLY A 144 -10.76 13.57 15.85
C GLY A 144 -10.41 12.41 16.80
N THR A 145 -11.19 12.29 17.87
CA THR A 145 -11.00 11.25 18.89
C THR A 145 -12.22 10.33 18.94
N VAL A 146 -12.14 9.18 18.30
CA VAL A 146 -13.14 8.13 18.48
C VAL A 146 -12.78 7.27 19.69
N GLY A 147 -13.65 7.21 20.67
CA GLY A 147 -13.52 6.32 21.83
C GLY A 147 -14.02 4.91 21.53
N ILE A 148 -13.53 3.93 22.29
CA ILE A 148 -14.00 2.54 22.16
C ILE A 148 -15.48 2.40 22.48
N ASP A 149 -16.03 3.26 23.35
CA ASP A 149 -17.46 3.26 23.70
C ASP A 149 -18.33 3.70 22.53
N GLU A 150 -17.88 4.70 21.80
CA GLU A 150 -18.51 5.19 20.56
C GLU A 150 -18.49 4.12 19.47
N ALA A 151 -17.32 3.51 19.24
CA ALA A 151 -17.20 2.42 18.27
C ALA A 151 -18.04 1.20 18.65
N ALA A 152 -18.12 0.86 19.94
CA ALA A 152 -18.98 -0.21 20.44
C ALA A 152 -20.46 0.09 20.20
N GLY A 153 -20.89 1.32 20.47
CA GLY A 153 -22.26 1.79 20.16
C GLY A 153 -22.58 1.72 18.68
N TRP A 154 -21.63 2.09 17.81
CA TRP A 154 -21.79 2.02 16.36
C TRP A 154 -22.07 0.59 15.86
N VAL A 155 -21.37 -0.40 16.39
CA VAL A 155 -21.53 -1.81 16.00
C VAL A 155 -22.61 -2.54 16.83
N GLY A 156 -23.34 -1.83 17.71
CA GLY A 156 -24.42 -2.40 18.52
C GLY A 156 -23.95 -3.42 19.57
N LYS A 157 -22.72 -3.28 20.08
CA LYS A 157 -22.12 -4.20 21.06
C LYS A 157 -21.64 -3.44 22.31
N SER A 158 -21.38 -4.19 23.40
CA SER A 158 -20.77 -3.60 24.59
C SER A 158 -19.29 -3.35 24.39
N ARG A 159 -18.73 -2.35 25.13
CA ARG A 159 -17.28 -2.09 25.20
C ARG A 159 -16.47 -3.35 25.51
N ALA A 160 -16.90 -4.13 26.50
CA ALA A 160 -16.21 -5.35 26.92
C ALA A 160 -16.16 -6.39 25.80
N TRP A 161 -17.28 -6.56 25.06
CA TRP A 161 -17.33 -7.43 23.89
C TRP A 161 -16.37 -6.95 22.81
N LEU A 162 -16.42 -5.67 22.42
CA LEU A 162 -15.58 -5.11 21.38
C LEU A 162 -14.10 -5.20 21.75
N THR A 163 -13.70 -4.89 22.99
CA THR A 163 -12.32 -4.99 23.46
C THR A 163 -11.75 -6.39 23.27
N ARG A 164 -12.51 -7.40 23.70
CA ARG A 164 -12.11 -8.81 23.61
C ARG A 164 -12.08 -9.28 22.17
N LYS A 165 -13.17 -9.05 21.43
CA LYS A 165 -13.35 -9.56 20.06
C LYS A 165 -12.38 -8.91 19.07
N PHE A 166 -12.16 -7.61 19.21
CA PHE A 166 -11.19 -6.89 18.38
C PHE A 166 -9.77 -7.45 18.54
N LYS A 167 -9.33 -7.70 19.78
CA LYS A 167 -8.00 -8.28 20.05
C LYS A 167 -7.91 -9.74 19.55
N GLU A 168 -8.97 -10.51 19.70
CA GLU A 168 -9.03 -11.90 19.23
C GLU A 168 -8.88 -12.01 17.72
N GLU A 169 -9.61 -11.19 16.96
CA GLU A 169 -9.66 -11.27 15.49
C GLU A 169 -8.57 -10.45 14.78
N MET A 170 -8.18 -9.28 15.34
CA MET A 170 -7.17 -8.40 14.77
C MET A 170 -5.74 -8.69 15.27
N GLY A 171 -5.58 -9.54 16.29
CA GLY A 171 -4.28 -9.81 16.92
C GLY A 171 -3.70 -8.64 17.72
N GLN A 172 -4.35 -7.48 17.73
CA GLN A 172 -3.95 -6.26 18.40
C GLN A 172 -5.14 -5.57 19.08
N SER A 173 -4.88 -4.72 20.07
CA SER A 173 -5.95 -3.99 20.74
C SER A 173 -6.54 -2.88 19.82
N PHE A 174 -7.77 -2.46 20.14
CA PHE A 174 -8.42 -1.32 19.50
C PHE A 174 -7.55 -0.04 19.53
N GLY A 175 -6.92 0.25 20.66
CA GLY A 175 -6.05 1.43 20.82
C GLY A 175 -4.75 1.33 20.01
N GLU A 176 -4.16 0.15 19.89
CA GLU A 176 -2.98 -0.08 19.04
C GLU A 176 -3.33 0.10 17.57
N PHE A 177 -4.45 -0.45 17.12
CA PHE A 177 -4.91 -0.26 15.75
C PHE A 177 -5.24 1.20 15.44
N GLN A 178 -5.93 1.90 16.34
CA GLN A 178 -6.19 3.33 16.18
C GLN A 178 -4.90 4.15 16.12
N SER A 179 -3.92 3.80 16.96
CA SER A 179 -2.59 4.44 16.95
C SER A 179 -1.86 4.19 15.63
N TYR A 180 -1.96 2.97 15.09
CA TYR A 180 -1.44 2.63 13.76
C TYR A 180 -2.07 3.51 12.67
N LEU A 181 -3.40 3.58 12.61
CA LEU A 181 -4.11 4.41 11.62
C LEU A 181 -3.71 5.89 11.70
N ARG A 182 -3.67 6.47 12.91
CA ARG A 182 -3.22 7.86 13.12
C ARG A 182 -1.77 8.08 12.69
N THR A 183 -0.91 7.08 12.89
CA THR A 183 0.50 7.17 12.46
C THR A 183 0.60 7.18 10.93
N GLN A 184 -0.17 6.33 10.23
CA GLN A 184 -0.15 6.31 8.77
C GLN A 184 -0.67 7.65 8.20
N GLU A 185 -1.77 8.16 8.73
CA GLU A 185 -2.32 9.46 8.30
C GLU A 185 -1.37 10.62 8.63
N ALA A 186 -0.72 10.60 9.79
CA ALA A 186 0.31 11.59 10.11
C ALA A 186 1.47 11.57 9.10
N LYS A 187 1.94 10.38 8.71
CA LYS A 187 2.98 10.24 7.68
C LYS A 187 2.53 10.81 6.35
N ARG A 188 1.29 10.55 5.94
CA ARG A 188 0.70 11.08 4.70
C ARG A 188 0.67 12.61 4.71
N LEU A 189 0.09 13.21 5.75
CA LEU A 189 0.01 14.66 5.90
C LEU A 189 1.39 15.33 5.96
N LEU A 190 2.35 14.72 6.67
CA LEU A 190 3.71 15.24 6.75
C LEU A 190 4.46 15.21 5.42
N ARG A 191 4.23 14.21 4.59
CA ARG A 191 4.94 14.01 3.33
C ARG A 191 4.35 14.82 2.18
N TYR A 192 3.02 14.95 2.15
CA TYR A 192 2.32 15.45 0.96
C TYR A 192 1.64 16.80 1.16
N THR A 193 1.78 17.40 2.35
CA THR A 193 1.16 18.72 2.64
C THR A 193 2.10 19.63 3.40
N ASP A 194 1.88 20.94 3.27
CA ASP A 194 2.58 21.95 4.05
C ASP A 194 1.86 22.35 5.35
N ILE A 195 0.85 21.55 5.76
CA ILE A 195 0.08 21.76 6.98
C ILE A 195 1.03 21.75 8.18
N SER A 196 0.87 22.70 9.10
CA SER A 196 1.74 22.83 10.28
C SER A 196 1.61 21.62 11.21
N LEU A 197 2.65 21.33 11.98
CA LEU A 197 2.64 20.21 12.95
C LEU A 197 1.54 20.38 14.00
N SER A 198 1.20 21.62 14.36
CA SER A 198 0.12 21.94 15.30
C SER A 198 -1.25 21.61 14.72
N GLU A 199 -1.48 21.97 13.45
CA GLU A 199 -2.73 21.65 12.74
C GLU A 199 -2.87 20.13 12.53
N ILE A 200 -1.81 19.43 12.12
CA ILE A 200 -1.83 17.97 12.01
C ILE A 200 -2.18 17.32 13.35
N ALA A 201 -1.55 17.78 14.45
CA ALA A 201 -1.88 17.30 15.77
C ALA A 201 -3.36 17.50 16.11
N GLY A 202 -3.91 18.68 15.85
CA GLY A 202 -5.33 18.99 16.04
C GLY A 202 -6.25 18.13 15.19
N MET A 203 -5.96 17.99 13.89
CA MET A 203 -6.75 17.16 12.96
C MET A 203 -6.82 15.71 13.41
N LEU A 204 -5.70 15.14 13.86
CA LEU A 204 -5.61 13.75 14.31
C LEU A 204 -6.06 13.53 15.76
N GLY A 205 -6.66 14.57 16.40
CA GLY A 205 -7.24 14.48 17.73
C GLY A 205 -6.21 14.38 18.88
N PHE A 206 -4.99 14.88 18.68
CA PHE A 206 -4.02 14.99 19.76
C PHE A 206 -4.28 16.24 20.60
N SER A 207 -4.18 16.12 21.92
CA SER A 207 -4.42 17.21 22.87
C SER A 207 -3.38 18.35 22.77
N SER A 208 -2.22 18.07 22.17
CA SER A 208 -1.16 19.08 21.94
C SER A 208 -0.17 18.60 20.88
N GLN A 209 0.52 19.57 20.25
CA GLN A 209 1.62 19.30 19.35
C GLN A 209 2.76 18.53 20.03
N ALA A 210 3.04 18.81 21.30
CA ALA A 210 4.07 18.11 22.06
C ALA A 210 3.75 16.63 22.27
N TYR A 211 2.49 16.32 22.56
CA TYR A 211 2.03 14.94 22.67
C TYR A 211 2.08 14.22 21.31
N PHE A 212 1.63 14.85 20.24
CA PHE A 212 1.78 14.33 18.87
C PHE A 212 3.24 14.04 18.52
N HIS A 213 4.14 14.97 18.81
CA HIS A 213 5.58 14.81 18.57
C HIS A 213 6.14 13.56 19.27
N SER A 214 5.84 13.39 20.57
CA SER A 214 6.30 12.24 21.35
C SER A 214 5.69 10.93 20.85
N PHE A 215 4.40 10.94 20.52
CA PHE A 215 3.68 9.80 19.96
C PHE A 215 4.30 9.36 18.61
N PHE A 216 4.47 10.31 17.69
CA PHE A 216 5.01 10.02 16.36
C PHE A 216 6.46 9.51 16.44
N LYS A 217 7.31 10.13 17.26
CA LYS A 217 8.70 9.68 17.47
C LYS A 217 8.74 8.26 18.02
N LYS A 218 7.86 7.92 18.96
CA LYS A 218 7.76 6.56 19.50
C LYS A 218 7.32 5.54 18.45
N ALA A 219 6.38 5.92 17.59
CA ALA A 219 5.82 5.02 16.57
C ALA A 219 6.72 4.83 15.34
N VAL A 220 7.48 5.88 14.95
CA VAL A 220 8.24 5.93 13.69
C VAL A 220 9.75 5.90 13.90
N GLY A 221 10.22 6.17 15.12
CA GLY A 221 11.66 6.22 15.45
C GLY A 221 12.31 7.59 15.21
N MET A 222 11.63 8.52 14.52
CA MET A 222 12.11 9.88 14.23
C MET A 222 11.03 10.92 14.49
N THR A 223 11.41 12.18 14.62
CA THR A 223 10.47 13.28 14.86
C THR A 223 9.63 13.59 13.60
N PRO A 224 8.43 14.19 13.74
CA PRO A 224 7.63 14.64 12.60
C PRO A 224 8.39 15.61 11.68
N SER A 225 9.20 16.51 12.26
CA SER A 225 10.00 17.48 11.49
C SER A 225 11.12 16.82 10.68
N GLU A 226 11.76 15.79 11.22
CA GLU A 226 12.77 14.99 10.51
C GLU A 226 12.12 14.19 9.39
N PHE A 227 10.96 13.59 9.65
CA PHE A 227 10.21 12.81 8.66
C PHE A 227 9.75 13.68 7.47
N ARG A 228 9.31 14.92 7.72
CA ARG A 228 8.89 15.86 6.66
C ARG A 228 10.02 16.27 5.70
N LYS A 229 11.27 16.21 6.16
CA LYS A 229 12.44 16.62 5.36
C LYS A 229 13.03 15.51 4.48
N GLN A 230 12.50 14.28 4.61
CA GLN A 230 12.86 13.14 3.77
C GLN A 230 12.15 13.17 2.44
#